data_0fa8ec06b3a1cac6226543161e3b120a
#
_entry.id   0fa8ec06b3a1cac6226543161e3b120a
#
_cell.length_a   1.000
_cell.length_b   1.000
_cell.length_c   1.000
_cell.angle_alpha   90.00
_cell.angle_beta   90.00
_cell.angle_gamma   90.00
#
_symmetry.space_group_name_H-M   'P 1'
#
loop_
_entity.id
_entity.type
_entity.pdbx_description
1 polymer ?
#
loop_
_entity_poly.entity_id
_entity_poly.type
_entity_poly.pdbx_seq_one_letter_code
_entity_poly.pdbx_strand_id
1 'polypeptide(L)'
;MKIKNEAELLSMFCNKSYPNPLRSNPFFNTKYNEVWSADGYALIRVKPEILVGEYPKGTLQMPKLEHPCEKTIFVDELSKALEARRKFDKIFKVGDMVECEECGGSGDLIYKYTDRCGNTHERIYDCPFCDGAGEIEYEKAKNVIIEVGSAHFFANRLQTLKQVMDFLNITSVKMTNNHRMEASEFVVNDDIRIVIMPMLFDYKNSKCSVRLELK
;
A
#
# COMPACT_ATOMS: atom_id res chain seq x y z
N MET A 1 -13.93 13.36 23.07
CA MET A 1 -15.22 13.26 22.31
C MET A 1 -15.34 11.81 21.86
N LYS A 2 -16.48 11.15 22.10
CA LYS A 2 -16.66 9.74 21.66
C LYS A 2 -16.96 9.65 20.17
N ILE A 3 -16.45 8.60 19.52
CA ILE A 3 -16.67 8.35 18.09
C ILE A 3 -18.11 7.91 17.88
N LYS A 4 -18.83 8.59 16.99
CA LYS A 4 -20.10 8.12 16.47
C LYS A 4 -19.82 7.03 15.42
N ASN A 5 -20.59 5.93 15.44
CA ASN A 5 -20.42 4.81 14.50
C ASN A 5 -19.03 4.14 14.58
N GLU A 6 -18.49 3.93 15.77
CA GLU A 6 -17.20 3.25 15.97
C GLU A 6 -17.10 1.87 15.30
N ALA A 7 -18.24 1.15 15.22
CA ALA A 7 -18.31 -0.13 14.53
C ALA A 7 -17.99 -0.01 13.03
N GLU A 8 -18.44 1.07 12.38
CA GLU A 8 -18.14 1.36 10.98
C GLU A 8 -16.64 1.62 10.80
N LEU A 9 -16.05 2.50 11.63
CA LEU A 9 -14.62 2.81 11.59
C LEU A 9 -13.77 1.55 11.75
N LEU A 10 -14.04 0.75 12.77
CA LEU A 10 -13.25 -0.45 13.06
C LEU A 10 -13.46 -1.53 12.00
N SER A 11 -14.65 -1.62 11.40
CA SER A 11 -14.95 -2.61 10.35
C SER A 11 -14.14 -2.40 9.06
N MET A 12 -13.65 -1.17 8.78
CA MET A 12 -12.80 -0.89 7.63
C MET A 12 -11.48 -1.68 7.67
N PHE A 13 -11.08 -2.16 8.85
CA PHE A 13 -9.86 -2.93 9.08
C PHE A 13 -10.12 -4.39 9.45
N CYS A 14 -11.33 -4.88 9.30
CA CYS A 14 -11.66 -6.28 9.53
C CYS A 14 -11.68 -7.07 8.23
N ASN A 15 -11.15 -8.28 8.26
CA ASN A 15 -11.34 -9.26 7.20
C ASN A 15 -12.16 -10.45 7.71
N LYS A 16 -13.47 -10.41 7.50
CA LYS A 16 -14.41 -11.44 7.98
C LYS A 16 -14.12 -12.85 7.43
N SER A 17 -13.38 -12.95 6.33
CA SER A 17 -12.97 -14.22 5.74
C SER A 17 -11.71 -14.79 6.40
N TYR A 18 -11.06 -14.06 7.31
CA TYR A 18 -9.85 -14.54 7.96
C TYR A 18 -10.18 -15.51 9.09
N PRO A 19 -9.53 -16.68 9.15
CA PRO A 19 -9.86 -17.69 10.18
C PRO A 19 -9.47 -17.26 11.60
N ASN A 20 -8.55 -16.32 11.76
CA ASN A 20 -8.16 -15.81 13.08
C ASN A 20 -9.13 -14.72 13.55
N PRO A 21 -9.83 -14.92 14.70
CA PRO A 21 -10.79 -13.96 15.25
C PRO A 21 -10.23 -12.55 15.47
N LEU A 22 -8.93 -12.42 15.81
CA LEU A 22 -8.26 -11.15 16.03
C LEU A 22 -8.00 -10.36 14.73
N ARG A 23 -8.25 -10.97 13.57
CA ARG A 23 -8.16 -10.31 12.26
C ARG A 23 -9.50 -10.16 11.56
N SER A 24 -10.53 -10.81 12.09
CA SER A 24 -11.89 -10.71 11.57
C SER A 24 -12.80 -9.79 12.39
N ASN A 25 -12.40 -9.47 13.61
CA ASN A 25 -13.18 -8.62 14.52
C ASN A 25 -12.29 -7.66 15.31
N PRO A 26 -12.80 -6.50 15.72
CA PRO A 26 -12.10 -5.63 16.67
C PRO A 26 -11.91 -6.32 18.01
N PHE A 27 -10.81 -6.02 18.69
CA PHE A 27 -10.50 -6.58 19.99
C PHE A 27 -9.71 -5.59 20.87
N PHE A 28 -9.82 -5.71 22.17
CA PHE A 28 -9.00 -4.96 23.13
C PHE A 28 -7.64 -5.64 23.30
N ASN A 29 -6.58 -4.98 22.83
CA ASN A 29 -5.22 -5.48 22.95
C ASN A 29 -4.67 -5.18 24.34
N THR A 30 -4.59 -6.22 25.16
CA THR A 30 -4.20 -6.11 26.57
C THR A 30 -2.75 -5.68 26.77
N LYS A 31 -1.88 -5.89 25.79
CA LYS A 31 -0.47 -5.48 25.85
C LYS A 31 -0.28 -3.99 25.69
N TYR A 32 -1.10 -3.35 24.87
CA TYR A 32 -0.97 -1.93 24.51
C TYR A 32 -2.07 -1.07 25.14
N ASN A 33 -3.06 -1.68 25.81
CA ASN A 33 -4.22 -1.00 26.39
C ASN A 33 -4.99 -0.17 25.35
N GLU A 34 -5.23 -0.73 24.18
CA GLU A 34 -5.90 -0.10 23.03
C GLU A 34 -6.88 -1.08 22.38
N VAL A 35 -7.89 -0.54 21.71
CA VAL A 35 -8.76 -1.33 20.82
C VAL A 35 -8.11 -1.37 19.44
N TRP A 36 -7.95 -2.56 18.91
CA TRP A 36 -7.34 -2.84 17.62
C TRP A 36 -8.32 -3.50 16.67
N SER A 37 -8.22 -3.15 15.41
CA SER A 37 -8.84 -3.87 14.31
C SER A 37 -7.82 -4.06 13.19
N ALA A 38 -7.63 -5.29 12.71
CA ALA A 38 -6.59 -5.64 11.76
C ALA A 38 -7.07 -6.67 10.75
N ASP A 39 -6.64 -6.55 9.49
CA ASP A 39 -6.92 -7.52 8.43
C ASP A 39 -5.68 -8.33 7.99
N GLY A 40 -4.57 -8.15 8.70
CA GLY A 40 -3.27 -8.76 8.41
C GLY A 40 -2.33 -7.89 7.60
N TYR A 41 -2.82 -6.83 6.96
CA TYR A 41 -2.01 -5.87 6.18
C TYR A 41 -2.17 -4.43 6.64
N ALA A 42 -3.30 -4.13 7.24
CA ALA A 42 -3.58 -2.84 7.85
C ALA A 42 -4.15 -3.04 9.25
N LEU A 43 -3.87 -2.08 10.12
CA LEU A 43 -4.26 -2.08 11.52
C LEU A 43 -4.67 -0.67 11.90
N ILE A 44 -5.81 -0.51 12.54
CA ILE A 44 -6.18 0.70 13.29
C ILE A 44 -6.04 0.44 14.79
N ARG A 45 -5.49 1.42 15.49
CA ARG A 45 -5.32 1.45 16.94
C ARG A 45 -6.08 2.63 17.50
N VAL A 46 -6.94 2.38 18.46
CA VAL A 46 -7.83 3.40 19.04
C VAL A 46 -7.77 3.32 20.55
N LYS A 47 -7.60 4.45 21.22
CA LYS A 47 -7.69 4.49 22.67
C LYS A 47 -9.12 4.17 23.14
N PRO A 48 -9.28 3.33 24.16
CA PRO A 48 -10.60 2.88 24.61
C PRO A 48 -11.49 4.03 25.13
N GLU A 49 -10.89 5.11 25.61
CA GLU A 49 -11.61 6.25 26.20
C GLU A 49 -12.53 6.97 25.20
N ILE A 50 -12.24 6.87 23.91
CA ILE A 50 -13.05 7.50 22.85
C ILE A 50 -14.07 6.56 22.23
N LEU A 51 -14.11 5.30 22.66
CA LEU A 51 -15.05 4.27 22.24
C LEU A 51 -16.18 4.07 23.26
N VAL A 52 -17.28 3.44 22.85
CA VAL A 52 -18.43 3.13 23.69
C VAL A 52 -18.57 1.62 23.89
N GLY A 53 -18.20 0.84 22.88
CA GLY A 53 -18.36 -0.62 22.87
C GLY A 53 -17.41 -1.34 23.80
N GLU A 54 -17.77 -2.57 24.13
CA GLU A 54 -16.90 -3.54 24.80
C GLU A 54 -16.33 -4.50 23.75
N TYR A 55 -15.02 -4.77 23.87
CA TYR A 55 -14.28 -5.59 22.92
C TYR A 55 -13.68 -6.82 23.58
N PRO A 56 -13.72 -7.98 22.91
CA PRO A 56 -13.08 -9.18 23.43
C PRO A 56 -11.57 -8.93 23.62
N LYS A 57 -11.02 -9.48 24.71
CA LYS A 57 -9.58 -9.35 25.01
C LYS A 57 -8.76 -10.24 24.06
N GLY A 58 -7.63 -9.70 23.60
CA GLY A 58 -6.70 -10.41 22.76
C GLY A 58 -5.30 -9.82 22.84
N THR A 59 -4.34 -10.43 22.16
CA THR A 59 -2.97 -9.91 22.09
C THR A 59 -2.42 -10.13 20.71
N LEU A 60 -2.03 -9.04 20.05
CA LEU A 60 -1.33 -9.03 18.79
C LEU A 60 -0.07 -8.17 18.93
N GLN A 61 1.03 -8.61 18.34
CA GLN A 61 2.29 -7.86 18.38
C GLN A 61 2.25 -6.71 17.37
N MET A 62 2.82 -5.58 17.77
CA MET A 62 3.04 -4.45 16.87
C MET A 62 4.06 -4.82 15.80
N PRO A 63 3.84 -4.49 14.54
CA PRO A 63 4.90 -4.55 13.54
C PRO A 63 6.08 -3.66 13.91
N LYS A 64 7.26 -3.95 13.36
CA LYS A 64 8.44 -3.10 13.55
C LYS A 64 8.21 -1.71 12.92
N LEU A 65 8.63 -0.68 13.63
CA LEU A 65 8.56 0.74 13.24
C LEU A 65 9.93 1.37 13.57
N GLU A 66 10.97 0.95 12.84
CA GLU A 66 12.36 1.30 13.15
C GLU A 66 12.91 2.43 12.25
N HIS A 67 12.10 2.93 11.31
CA HIS A 67 12.49 3.99 10.36
C HIS A 67 11.63 5.25 10.55
N PRO A 68 11.91 6.03 11.61
CA PRO A 68 11.14 7.23 11.91
C PRO A 68 11.26 8.26 10.77
N CYS A 69 10.15 8.89 10.48
CA CYS A 69 10.07 10.03 9.59
C CYS A 69 9.03 11.02 10.13
N GLU A 70 9.07 12.24 9.63
CA GLU A 70 8.06 13.23 9.93
C GLU A 70 7.60 13.85 8.62
N LYS A 71 6.52 13.33 8.09
CA LYS A 71 5.89 13.77 6.84
C LYS A 71 4.40 13.92 7.04
N THR A 72 3.80 14.81 6.27
CA THR A 72 2.34 15.03 6.28
C THR A 72 1.75 14.60 4.96
N ILE A 73 0.66 13.85 5.03
CA ILE A 73 -0.17 13.49 3.89
C ILE A 73 -1.47 14.27 3.99
N PHE A 74 -1.78 15.03 2.96
CA PHE A 74 -3.03 15.76 2.85
C PHE A 74 -4.07 14.94 2.10
N VAL A 75 -5.34 15.06 2.50
CA VAL A 75 -6.45 14.34 1.87
C VAL A 75 -6.57 14.65 0.37
N ASP A 76 -6.27 15.87 -0.03
CA ASP A 76 -6.33 16.29 -1.43
C ASP A 76 -5.25 15.60 -2.28
N GLU A 77 -4.01 15.49 -1.75
CA GLU A 77 -2.91 14.81 -2.43
C GLU A 77 -3.18 13.30 -2.54
N LEU A 78 -3.70 12.72 -1.46
CA LEU A 78 -4.11 11.32 -1.45
C LEU A 78 -5.25 11.07 -2.45
N SER A 79 -6.22 11.98 -2.53
CA SER A 79 -7.33 11.91 -3.49
C SER A 79 -6.85 12.01 -4.93
N LYS A 80 -5.91 12.92 -5.23
CA LYS A 80 -5.29 13.05 -6.56
C LYS A 80 -4.56 11.78 -6.97
N ALA A 81 -3.75 11.19 -6.06
CA ALA A 81 -3.04 9.95 -6.33
C ALA A 81 -3.99 8.79 -6.62
N LEU A 82 -5.05 8.64 -5.81
CA LEU A 82 -6.07 7.62 -6.01
C LEU A 82 -6.87 7.84 -7.30
N GLU A 83 -7.16 9.08 -7.66
CA GLU A 83 -7.86 9.40 -8.91
C GLU A 83 -6.97 9.16 -10.13
N ALA A 84 -5.71 9.56 -10.08
CA ALA A 84 -4.75 9.27 -11.14
C ALA A 84 -4.68 7.76 -11.40
N ARG A 85 -4.69 6.96 -10.33
CA ARG A 85 -4.74 5.51 -10.40
C ARG A 85 -6.02 4.99 -11.05
N ARG A 86 -7.18 5.56 -10.71
CA ARG A 86 -8.47 5.18 -11.33
C ARG A 86 -8.53 5.55 -12.82
N LYS A 87 -7.94 6.66 -13.22
CA LYS A 87 -7.84 7.06 -14.64
C LYS A 87 -7.01 6.05 -15.43
N PHE A 88 -5.90 5.59 -14.86
CA PHE A 88 -5.09 4.55 -15.48
C PHE A 88 -5.87 3.25 -15.69
N ASP A 89 -6.63 2.78 -14.68
CA ASP A 89 -7.47 1.58 -14.77
C ASP A 89 -8.60 1.67 -15.79
N LYS A 90 -9.01 2.87 -16.21
CA LYS A 90 -10.03 3.06 -17.24
C LYS A 90 -9.49 2.94 -18.67
N ILE A 91 -8.20 3.16 -18.86
CA ILE A 91 -7.55 3.08 -20.18
C ILE A 91 -7.39 1.61 -20.59
N PHE A 92 -7.03 0.75 -19.63
CA PHE A 92 -6.79 -0.67 -19.87
C PHE A 92 -7.82 -1.54 -19.16
N LYS A 93 -8.24 -2.62 -19.82
CA LYS A 93 -9.07 -3.67 -19.23
C LYS A 93 -8.20 -4.89 -18.92
N VAL A 94 -8.57 -5.64 -17.90
CA VAL A 94 -7.93 -6.94 -17.62
C VAL A 94 -8.11 -7.84 -18.83
N GLY A 95 -7.01 -8.43 -19.31
CA GLY A 95 -6.98 -9.24 -20.51
C GLY A 95 -6.62 -8.49 -21.80
N ASP A 96 -6.57 -7.14 -21.77
CA ASP A 96 -6.06 -6.38 -22.91
C ASP A 96 -4.56 -6.68 -23.08
N MET A 97 -4.10 -6.80 -24.32
CA MET A 97 -2.68 -6.85 -24.62
C MET A 97 -2.11 -5.45 -24.60
N VAL A 98 -1.02 -5.27 -23.87
CA VAL A 98 -0.31 -3.99 -23.77
C VAL A 98 1.15 -4.18 -24.13
N GLU A 99 1.74 -3.15 -24.70
CA GLU A 99 3.15 -3.14 -25.06
C GLU A 99 4.03 -3.49 -23.85
N CYS A 100 4.96 -4.41 -24.03
CA CYS A 100 5.94 -4.78 -23.02
C CYS A 100 6.91 -3.61 -22.79
N GLU A 101 6.80 -2.98 -21.64
CA GLU A 101 7.64 -1.81 -21.32
C GLU A 101 9.14 -2.12 -21.23
N GLU A 102 9.52 -3.38 -20.93
CA GLU A 102 10.93 -3.77 -20.81
C GLU A 102 11.66 -3.73 -22.16
N CYS A 103 11.00 -4.20 -23.21
CA CYS A 103 11.56 -4.20 -24.55
C CYS A 103 10.97 -3.11 -25.47
N GLY A 104 10.03 -2.28 -24.96
CA GLY A 104 9.35 -1.26 -25.75
C GLY A 104 8.60 -1.85 -26.95
N GLY A 105 7.95 -2.99 -26.77
CA GLY A 105 7.18 -3.66 -27.80
C GLY A 105 7.98 -4.48 -28.82
N SER A 106 9.33 -4.43 -28.77
CA SER A 106 10.17 -5.11 -29.78
C SER A 106 10.19 -6.64 -29.64
N GLY A 107 9.91 -7.14 -28.45
CA GLY A 107 10.11 -8.55 -28.10
C GLY A 107 11.56 -8.90 -27.74
N ASP A 108 12.53 -8.06 -28.10
CA ASP A 108 13.95 -8.33 -27.99
C ASP A 108 14.65 -7.38 -27.04
N LEU A 109 15.72 -7.87 -26.39
CA LEU A 109 16.66 -7.07 -25.61
C LEU A 109 18.08 -7.19 -26.15
N ILE A 110 18.78 -6.06 -26.26
CA ILE A 110 20.17 -6.02 -26.71
C ILE A 110 21.09 -5.96 -25.49
N TYR A 111 21.87 -7.01 -25.30
CA TYR A 111 22.91 -7.06 -24.27
C TYR A 111 24.27 -6.72 -24.87
N LYS A 112 24.95 -5.73 -24.27
CA LYS A 112 26.31 -5.36 -24.63
C LYS A 112 27.25 -5.89 -23.56
N TYR A 113 28.30 -6.58 -23.97
CA TYR A 113 29.37 -6.96 -23.06
C TYR A 113 30.76 -6.71 -23.71
N THR A 114 31.71 -6.40 -22.89
CA THR A 114 33.10 -6.20 -23.34
C THR A 114 33.93 -7.42 -22.94
N ASP A 115 34.61 -8.02 -23.92
CA ASP A 115 35.50 -9.15 -23.69
C ASP A 115 36.81 -8.72 -22.97
N ARG A 116 37.63 -9.71 -22.61
CA ARG A 116 38.92 -9.45 -21.92
C ARG A 116 39.93 -8.71 -22.77
N CYS A 117 39.75 -8.65 -24.07
CA CYS A 117 40.59 -7.94 -25.03
C CYS A 117 40.11 -6.50 -25.27
N GLY A 118 39.00 -6.09 -24.63
CA GLY A 118 38.43 -4.75 -24.77
C GLY A 118 37.44 -4.60 -25.93
N ASN A 119 37.11 -5.67 -26.65
CA ASN A 119 36.13 -5.61 -27.74
C ASN A 119 34.73 -5.64 -27.19
N THR A 120 33.84 -4.78 -27.70
CA THR A 120 32.41 -4.77 -27.33
C THR A 120 31.65 -5.65 -28.30
N HIS A 121 30.85 -6.52 -27.72
CA HIS A 121 29.97 -7.44 -28.43
C HIS A 121 28.51 -7.12 -28.08
N GLU A 122 27.62 -7.28 -29.07
CA GLU A 122 26.19 -7.17 -28.87
C GLU A 122 25.52 -8.53 -29.14
N ARG A 123 24.54 -8.87 -28.32
CA ARG A 123 23.70 -10.03 -28.55
C ARG A 123 22.24 -9.66 -28.32
N ILE A 124 21.40 -10.16 -29.21
CA ILE A 124 19.95 -10.03 -29.13
C ILE A 124 19.41 -11.30 -28.47
N TYR A 125 18.56 -11.13 -27.51
CA TYR A 125 17.84 -12.19 -26.81
C TYR A 125 16.38 -11.85 -26.73
N ASP A 126 15.51 -12.85 -26.74
CA ASP A 126 14.11 -12.70 -26.47
C ASP A 126 13.93 -11.99 -25.12
N CYS A 127 13.00 -11.05 -25.05
CA CYS A 127 12.68 -10.36 -23.81
C CYS A 127 12.08 -11.33 -22.80
N PRO A 128 12.69 -11.56 -21.64
CA PRO A 128 12.21 -12.54 -20.66
C PRO A 128 10.93 -12.14 -19.94
N PHE A 129 10.45 -10.91 -20.16
CA PHE A 129 9.20 -10.41 -19.57
C PHE A 129 7.97 -10.76 -20.40
N CYS A 130 8.12 -10.80 -21.71
CA CYS A 130 7.05 -11.13 -22.65
C CYS A 130 7.35 -12.39 -23.46
N ASP A 131 8.42 -13.14 -23.10
CA ASP A 131 8.88 -14.32 -23.83
C ASP A 131 9.03 -14.07 -25.34
N GLY A 132 9.57 -12.88 -25.70
CA GLY A 132 9.75 -12.48 -27.09
C GLY A 132 8.49 -11.96 -27.79
N ALA A 133 7.33 -11.93 -27.14
CA ALA A 133 6.06 -11.53 -27.78
C ALA A 133 5.96 -10.02 -28.07
N GLY A 134 6.73 -9.18 -27.37
CA GLY A 134 6.61 -7.70 -27.43
C GLY A 134 5.42 -7.14 -26.67
N GLU A 135 4.46 -7.96 -26.31
CA GLU A 135 3.24 -7.60 -25.60
C GLU A 135 3.03 -8.50 -24.38
N ILE A 136 2.35 -7.98 -23.38
CA ILE A 136 1.94 -8.71 -22.17
C ILE A 136 0.47 -8.47 -21.89
N GLU A 137 -0.19 -9.45 -21.29
CA GLU A 137 -1.56 -9.28 -20.84
C GLU A 137 -1.63 -8.25 -19.67
N TYR A 138 -2.52 -7.27 -19.79
CA TYR A 138 -2.75 -6.31 -18.74
C TYR A 138 -3.37 -6.97 -17.52
N GLU A 139 -2.61 -7.02 -16.44
CA GLU A 139 -3.06 -7.48 -15.13
C GLU A 139 -3.30 -6.31 -14.20
N LYS A 140 -4.55 -6.04 -13.87
CA LYS A 140 -4.93 -4.94 -12.97
C LYS A 140 -4.15 -4.97 -11.64
N ALA A 141 -3.85 -6.15 -11.13
CA ALA A 141 -3.15 -6.33 -9.85
C ALA A 141 -1.72 -5.77 -9.86
N LYS A 142 -1.01 -5.83 -11.00
CA LYS A 142 0.37 -5.32 -11.11
C LYS A 142 0.46 -3.79 -11.08
N ASN A 143 -0.64 -3.11 -11.38
CA ASN A 143 -0.67 -1.66 -11.56
C ASN A 143 -1.38 -0.89 -10.44
N VAL A 144 -1.78 -1.56 -9.37
CA VAL A 144 -2.57 -0.96 -8.25
C VAL A 144 -1.68 -0.38 -7.15
N ILE A 145 -0.47 0.08 -7.51
CA ILE A 145 0.55 0.51 -6.55
C ILE A 145 0.69 2.02 -6.58
N ILE A 146 0.79 2.61 -5.39
CA ILE A 146 1.10 4.03 -5.19
C ILE A 146 2.35 4.11 -4.32
N GLU A 147 3.36 4.84 -4.78
CA GLU A 147 4.55 5.15 -4.02
C GLU A 147 4.27 6.27 -3.02
N VAL A 148 4.66 6.05 -1.77
CA VAL A 148 4.56 7.03 -0.67
C VAL A 148 5.89 7.08 0.05
N GLY A 149 6.68 8.11 -0.22
CA GLY A 149 8.05 8.21 0.29
C GLY A 149 8.93 7.06 -0.22
N SER A 150 9.45 6.22 0.68
CA SER A 150 10.26 5.06 0.33
C SER A 150 9.44 3.76 0.21
N ALA A 151 8.17 3.78 0.55
CA ALA A 151 7.29 2.61 0.59
C ALA A 151 6.30 2.59 -0.57
N HIS A 152 5.84 1.40 -0.92
CA HIS A 152 4.86 1.17 -1.97
C HIS A 152 3.62 0.51 -1.36
N PHE A 153 2.46 0.99 -1.70
CA PHE A 153 1.20 0.48 -1.14
C PHE A 153 0.22 0.11 -2.24
N PHE A 154 -0.57 -0.91 -1.99
CA PHE A 154 -1.76 -1.14 -2.80
C PHE A 154 -2.73 0.05 -2.65
N ALA A 155 -3.29 0.51 -3.76
CA ALA A 155 -4.21 1.64 -3.78
C ALA A 155 -5.42 1.45 -2.86
N ASN A 156 -5.93 0.21 -2.71
CA ASN A 156 -7.03 -0.08 -1.79
C ASN A 156 -6.68 0.19 -0.32
N ARG A 157 -5.42 0.02 0.09
CA ARG A 157 -4.97 0.32 1.47
C ARG A 157 -4.95 1.83 1.72
N LEU A 158 -4.49 2.59 0.75
CA LEU A 158 -4.54 4.05 0.81
C LEU A 158 -5.99 4.57 0.68
N GLN A 159 -6.86 3.86 -0.05
CA GLN A 159 -8.29 4.16 -0.08
C GLN A 159 -8.92 3.99 1.32
N THR A 160 -8.54 2.94 2.08
CA THR A 160 -9.00 2.77 3.46
C THR A 160 -8.50 3.93 4.35
N LEU A 161 -7.23 4.34 4.22
CA LEU A 161 -6.71 5.52 4.93
C LEU A 161 -7.55 6.77 4.61
N LYS A 162 -7.84 7.00 3.33
CA LYS A 162 -8.70 8.12 2.90
C LYS A 162 -10.10 8.03 3.50
N GLN A 163 -10.72 6.85 3.50
CA GLN A 163 -12.04 6.64 4.10
C GLN A 163 -12.07 7.00 5.59
N VAL A 164 -11.00 6.65 6.33
CA VAL A 164 -10.89 7.07 7.73
C VAL A 164 -10.76 8.58 7.86
N MET A 165 -9.96 9.22 6.99
CA MET A 165 -9.83 10.69 6.99
C MET A 165 -11.16 11.37 6.72
N ASP A 166 -11.91 10.90 5.73
CA ASP A 166 -13.25 11.40 5.39
C ASP A 166 -14.24 11.16 6.55
N PHE A 167 -14.23 9.96 7.13
CA PHE A 167 -15.11 9.59 8.25
C PHE A 167 -14.89 10.46 9.49
N LEU A 168 -13.65 10.81 9.78
CA LEU A 168 -13.27 11.65 10.90
C LEU A 168 -13.26 13.16 10.57
N ASN A 169 -13.55 13.50 9.30
CA ASN A 169 -13.52 14.87 8.78
C ASN A 169 -12.19 15.58 9.05
N ILE A 170 -11.07 14.89 8.75
CA ILE A 170 -9.71 15.43 8.88
C ILE A 170 -9.08 15.65 7.51
N THR A 171 -8.25 16.66 7.42
CA THR A 171 -7.63 17.09 6.14
C THR A 171 -6.22 16.57 5.95
N SER A 172 -5.59 16.08 7.02
CA SER A 172 -4.23 15.56 6.95
C SER A 172 -3.95 14.53 8.04
N VAL A 173 -2.96 13.67 7.79
CA VAL A 173 -2.39 12.73 8.77
C VAL A 173 -0.87 12.86 8.76
N LYS A 174 -0.24 12.64 9.92
CA LYS A 174 1.22 12.57 10.03
C LYS A 174 1.69 11.15 9.80
N MET A 175 2.63 10.96 8.90
CA MET A 175 3.35 9.70 8.74
C MET A 175 4.60 9.76 9.61
N THR A 176 4.72 8.85 10.58
CA THR A 176 5.79 8.82 11.58
C THR A 176 6.79 7.70 11.38
N ASN A 177 6.48 6.74 10.53
CA ASN A 177 7.40 5.69 10.09
C ASN A 177 7.18 5.37 8.62
N ASN A 178 8.26 5.26 7.85
CA ASN A 178 8.18 4.93 6.42
C ASN A 178 9.45 4.19 5.95
N HIS A 179 9.27 2.96 5.55
CA HIS A 179 10.32 2.13 4.98
C HIS A 179 9.75 1.15 3.95
N ARG A 180 10.54 0.79 2.95
CA ARG A 180 10.10 -0.08 1.84
C ARG A 180 9.68 -1.50 2.25
N MET A 181 10.15 -1.99 3.40
CA MET A 181 9.92 -3.36 3.87
C MET A 181 9.24 -3.43 5.23
N GLU A 182 9.11 -2.30 5.93
CA GLU A 182 8.50 -2.24 7.25
C GLU A 182 7.19 -1.48 7.23
N ALA A 183 6.36 -1.72 8.22
CA ALA A 183 5.08 -1.04 8.35
C ALA A 183 5.24 0.48 8.38
N SER A 184 4.36 1.21 7.74
CA SER A 184 4.26 2.66 7.89
C SER A 184 3.17 3.02 8.87
N GLU A 185 3.46 3.96 9.77
CA GLU A 185 2.50 4.47 10.76
C GLU A 185 1.99 5.84 10.36
N PHE A 186 0.68 6.00 10.44
CA PHE A 186 -0.05 7.24 10.18
C PHE A 186 -0.78 7.66 11.46
N VAL A 187 -0.38 8.78 12.02
CA VAL A 187 -1.01 9.38 13.21
C VAL A 187 -2.16 10.28 12.75
N VAL A 188 -3.36 9.85 13.05
CA VAL A 188 -4.60 10.58 12.75
C VAL A 188 -4.79 11.71 13.76
N ASN A 189 -4.68 11.36 15.03
CA ASN A 189 -4.67 12.27 16.19
C ASN A 189 -4.03 11.55 17.38
N ASP A 190 -4.12 12.12 18.58
CA ASP A 190 -3.53 11.53 19.79
C ASP A 190 -4.17 10.20 20.22
N ASP A 191 -5.37 9.89 19.72
CA ASP A 191 -6.16 8.74 20.14
C ASP A 191 -6.27 7.67 19.06
N ILE A 192 -5.94 7.99 17.80
CA ILE A 192 -6.12 7.11 16.64
C ILE A 192 -4.84 7.05 15.83
N ARG A 193 -4.35 5.83 15.58
CA ARG A 193 -3.22 5.55 14.71
C ARG A 193 -3.55 4.43 13.74
N ILE A 194 -3.03 4.52 12.54
CA ILE A 194 -3.18 3.51 11.49
C ILE A 194 -1.79 3.01 11.11
N VAL A 195 -1.66 1.71 10.97
CA VAL A 195 -0.42 1.07 10.54
C VAL A 195 -0.73 0.26 9.29
N ILE A 196 0.02 0.48 8.22
CA ILE A 196 -0.17 -0.20 6.94
C ILE A 196 1.13 -0.87 6.54
N MET A 197 1.05 -2.17 6.21
CA MET A 197 2.18 -2.91 5.65
C MET A 197 2.39 -2.49 4.21
N PRO A 198 3.63 -2.15 3.82
CA PRO A 198 3.95 -1.89 2.43
C PRO A 198 3.88 -3.18 1.63
N MET A 199 3.73 -3.05 0.34
CA MET A 199 3.95 -4.12 -0.59
C MET A 199 5.46 -4.31 -0.79
N LEU A 200 5.92 -5.56 -0.75
CA LEU A 200 7.27 -5.90 -1.19
C LEU A 200 7.30 -5.75 -2.72
N PHE A 201 7.93 -4.69 -3.17
CA PHE A 201 7.98 -4.32 -4.56
C PHE A 201 9.21 -4.95 -5.23
N ASP A 202 8.99 -5.76 -6.23
CA ASP A 202 10.07 -6.21 -7.10
C ASP A 202 10.30 -5.14 -8.17
N TYR A 203 11.36 -4.35 -7.98
CA TYR A 203 11.74 -3.27 -8.90
C TYR A 203 12.01 -3.74 -10.34
N LYS A 204 12.22 -5.04 -10.53
CA LYS A 204 12.46 -5.61 -11.87
C LYS A 204 11.17 -5.76 -12.68
N ASN A 205 10.03 -5.89 -12.00
CA ASN A 205 8.78 -6.32 -12.63
C ASN A 205 7.61 -5.35 -12.52
N SER A 206 7.78 -4.16 -11.94
CA SER A 206 6.64 -3.27 -11.74
C SER A 206 7.08 -1.81 -11.70
N LYS A 207 6.62 -1.02 -12.62
CA LYS A 207 6.75 0.44 -12.53
C LYS A 207 5.61 0.99 -11.67
N CYS A 208 5.96 1.80 -10.68
CA CYS A 208 4.98 2.57 -9.94
C CYS A 208 4.50 3.72 -10.82
N SER A 209 3.25 3.66 -11.26
CA SER A 209 2.68 4.67 -12.17
C SER A 209 2.23 5.95 -11.46
N VAL A 210 2.11 5.93 -10.14
CA VAL A 210 1.63 7.06 -9.34
C VAL A 210 2.47 7.22 -8.09
N ARG A 211 2.92 8.46 -7.85
CA ARG A 211 3.63 8.86 -6.63
C ARG A 211 2.77 9.86 -5.86
N LEU A 212 2.65 9.63 -4.55
CA LEU A 212 2.02 10.59 -3.65
C LEU A 212 3.05 11.59 -3.15
N GLU A 213 2.78 12.87 -3.35
CA GLU A 213 3.64 13.93 -2.85
C GLU A 213 3.49 14.08 -1.33
N LEU A 214 4.63 14.14 -0.64
CA LEU A 214 4.72 14.33 0.81
C LEU A 214 5.23 15.74 1.12
N LYS A 215 4.70 16.33 2.17
CA LYS A 215 5.16 17.62 2.70
C LYS A 215 5.75 17.49 4.09
#